data_7d087fa9988f16fb1e5bda52ab069e34
#
_entry.id   7d087fa9988f16fb1e5bda52ab069e34
#
_cell.length_a   1.000
_cell.length_b   1.000
_cell.length_c   1.000
_cell.angle_alpha   90.00
_cell.angle_beta   90.00
_cell.angle_gamma   90.00
#
_symmetry.space_group_name_H-M   'P 1'
#
loop_
_entity.id
_entity.type
_entity.pdbx_description
1 polymer ?
#
loop_
_entity_poly.entity_id
_entity_poly.type
_entity_poly.pdbx_seq_one_letter_code
_entity_poly.pdbx_strand_id
1 'polypeptide(L)'
;MYLTTEEEKIYNGEYGKTLAQCMQILAALGDIYDADRLIQIKSVQVAGVSYKTIGDAGLEWISGLHGSVVVPSILNPAGMDLKNWKKMGIDRAFAEKQLEIISAYKRLEVRCECTCTPYHIYEGFAGFKEHLAWSESSAVSYANSVIGARTNREGGPSALAAALIGKTANYGLHLDENRVPTLTVKVEGRLHDADFGAAGNLAGPMVKDHVPLFKFKTIPTPEELKQLGAALAASGSVALYHVSNVTPEAKTYPDPVETISIDKESIDSVYVRRCKPDLIALGCPHLGSRELFELANLLKGRKVKKELWIFTSKKLGERYPAQIAAITNSCAKVFYDTCMVVSPASERFKCIMVNSGKALHYVPGMCGVPAVLGTTEECIKTALH
;
A
#
# COMPACT_ATOMS: atom_id res chain seq x y z
N MET A 1 -12.27 18.05 -20.52
CA MET A 1 -12.68 16.66 -20.62
C MET A 1 -14.10 16.56 -21.16
N TYR A 2 -14.43 15.54 -22.00
CA TYR A 2 -15.78 15.32 -22.49
C TYR A 2 -16.58 14.45 -21.52
N LEU A 3 -17.79 14.89 -21.19
CA LEU A 3 -18.77 14.10 -20.44
C LEU A 3 -19.87 13.62 -21.42
N THR A 4 -20.34 12.40 -21.22
CA THR A 4 -21.54 11.92 -21.91
C THR A 4 -22.79 12.62 -21.38
N THR A 5 -23.91 12.59 -22.11
CA THR A 5 -25.17 13.20 -21.65
C THR A 5 -25.59 12.71 -20.26
N GLU A 6 -25.35 11.43 -19.94
CA GLU A 6 -25.66 10.88 -18.63
C GLU A 6 -24.72 11.39 -17.53
N GLU A 7 -23.42 11.53 -17.84
CA GLU A 7 -22.43 12.10 -16.91
C GLU A 7 -22.70 13.59 -16.66
N GLU A 8 -23.16 14.34 -17.68
CA GLU A 8 -23.58 15.74 -17.52
C GLU A 8 -24.79 15.87 -16.58
N LYS A 9 -25.78 14.99 -16.68
CA LYS A 9 -26.91 14.95 -15.75
C LYS A 9 -26.45 14.70 -14.31
N ILE A 10 -25.52 13.74 -14.10
CA ILE A 10 -24.94 13.50 -12.78
C ILE A 10 -24.20 14.74 -12.28
N TYR A 11 -23.35 15.34 -13.13
CA TYR A 11 -22.60 16.55 -12.82
C TYR A 11 -23.49 17.72 -12.39
N ASN A 12 -24.62 17.89 -13.07
CA ASN A 12 -25.61 18.94 -12.83
C ASN A 12 -26.56 18.66 -11.65
N GLY A 13 -26.43 17.48 -11.02
CA GLY A 13 -27.16 17.13 -9.77
C GLY A 13 -28.54 16.48 -9.97
N GLU A 14 -28.90 16.05 -11.18
CA GLU A 14 -30.18 15.36 -11.44
C GLU A 14 -30.28 14.04 -10.65
N TYR A 15 -29.16 13.42 -10.28
CA TYR A 15 -29.06 12.19 -9.46
C TYR A 15 -28.70 12.46 -7.99
N GLY A 16 -28.81 13.72 -7.55
CA GLY A 16 -28.58 14.13 -6.18
C GLY A 16 -27.17 14.66 -5.88
N LYS A 17 -27.06 15.33 -4.73
CA LYS A 17 -25.88 16.11 -4.36
C LYS A 17 -24.58 15.29 -4.28
N THR A 18 -24.64 14.10 -3.70
CA THR A 18 -23.44 13.25 -3.53
C THR A 18 -22.82 12.86 -4.86
N LEU A 19 -23.62 12.35 -5.79
CA LEU A 19 -23.12 11.95 -7.11
C LEU A 19 -22.64 13.15 -7.91
N ALA A 20 -23.30 14.31 -7.79
CA ALA A 20 -22.83 15.55 -8.41
C ALA A 20 -21.43 15.96 -7.88
N GLN A 21 -21.22 15.96 -6.57
CA GLN A 21 -19.92 16.24 -5.98
C GLN A 21 -18.84 15.25 -6.44
N CYS A 22 -19.17 13.96 -6.49
CA CYS A 22 -18.25 12.93 -6.97
C CYS A 22 -17.88 13.13 -8.45
N MET A 23 -18.88 13.39 -9.31
CA MET A 23 -18.65 13.67 -10.73
C MET A 23 -17.81 14.93 -10.93
N GLN A 24 -18.06 15.98 -10.16
CA GLN A 24 -17.28 17.22 -10.19
C GLN A 24 -15.81 16.99 -9.79
N ILE A 25 -15.53 16.13 -8.81
CA ILE A 25 -14.15 15.75 -8.44
C ILE A 25 -13.47 15.05 -9.63
N LEU A 26 -14.13 14.09 -10.25
CA LEU A 26 -13.55 13.32 -11.37
C LEU A 26 -13.37 14.20 -12.61
N ALA A 27 -14.32 15.09 -12.89
CA ALA A 27 -14.24 16.04 -14.00
C ALA A 27 -13.08 17.03 -13.80
N ALA A 28 -12.95 17.60 -12.59
CA ALA A 28 -11.85 18.51 -12.26
C ALA A 28 -10.48 17.85 -12.40
N LEU A 29 -10.33 16.58 -11.96
CA LEU A 29 -9.10 15.84 -12.19
C LEU A 29 -8.86 15.57 -13.66
N GLY A 30 -9.89 15.21 -14.41
CA GLY A 30 -9.79 15.05 -15.85
C GLY A 30 -9.33 16.31 -16.57
N ASP A 31 -9.83 17.49 -16.19
CA ASP A 31 -9.40 18.78 -16.75
C ASP A 31 -7.96 19.14 -16.35
N ILE A 32 -7.56 18.88 -15.10
CA ILE A 32 -6.19 19.16 -14.62
C ILE A 32 -5.15 18.30 -15.34
N TYR A 33 -5.47 17.04 -15.66
CA TYR A 33 -4.54 16.07 -16.24
C TYR A 33 -4.81 15.79 -17.72
N ASP A 34 -5.53 16.67 -18.42
CA ASP A 34 -5.84 16.60 -19.85
C ASP A 34 -6.48 15.27 -20.29
N ALA A 35 -7.28 14.66 -19.44
CA ALA A 35 -8.05 13.49 -19.81
C ALA A 35 -9.09 13.81 -20.86
N ASP A 36 -9.26 12.93 -21.84
CA ASP A 36 -10.28 13.08 -22.88
C ASP A 36 -11.70 12.74 -22.38
N ARG A 37 -11.82 11.72 -21.52
CA ARG A 37 -13.09 11.17 -21.03
C ARG A 37 -12.94 10.45 -19.69
N LEU A 38 -14.05 9.99 -19.13
CA LEU A 38 -14.08 8.99 -18.06
C LEU A 38 -14.04 7.57 -18.63
N ILE A 39 -13.40 6.65 -17.92
CA ILE A 39 -13.33 5.22 -18.25
C ILE A 39 -13.86 4.38 -17.10
N GLN A 40 -14.47 3.24 -17.43
CA GLN A 40 -14.97 2.28 -16.44
C GLN A 40 -13.80 1.63 -15.66
N ILE A 41 -14.04 1.35 -14.41
CA ILE A 41 -13.07 0.70 -13.51
C ILE A 41 -13.62 -0.61 -12.95
N LYS A 42 -12.71 -1.53 -12.67
CA LYS A 42 -13.01 -2.86 -12.11
C LYS A 42 -13.22 -2.83 -10.60
N SER A 43 -12.39 -2.09 -9.89
CA SER A 43 -12.38 -2.03 -8.43
C SER A 43 -11.72 -0.77 -7.89
N VAL A 44 -11.99 -0.51 -6.62
CA VAL A 44 -11.45 0.66 -5.90
C VAL A 44 -10.80 0.24 -4.59
N GLN A 45 -9.69 0.90 -4.26
CA GLN A 45 -9.13 0.90 -2.92
C GLN A 45 -9.03 2.33 -2.41
N VAL A 46 -9.72 2.65 -1.33
CA VAL A 46 -9.79 4.00 -0.76
C VAL A 46 -8.72 4.19 0.31
N ALA A 47 -7.84 5.17 0.15
CA ALA A 47 -6.92 5.66 1.20
C ALA A 47 -7.59 6.73 2.08
N GLY A 48 -6.90 7.16 3.15
CA GLY A 48 -7.47 8.13 4.08
C GLY A 48 -8.51 7.50 5.01
N VAL A 49 -8.19 6.35 5.57
CA VAL A 49 -9.08 5.59 6.46
C VAL A 49 -8.71 5.79 7.93
N SER A 50 -7.45 6.09 8.24
CA SER A 50 -7.03 6.38 9.61
C SER A 50 -7.45 7.78 10.03
N TYR A 51 -8.08 7.90 11.21
CA TYR A 51 -8.40 9.19 11.82
C TYR A 51 -7.16 10.08 12.02
N LYS A 52 -5.99 9.47 12.29
CA LYS A 52 -4.70 10.18 12.34
C LYS A 52 -4.39 10.97 11.06
N THR A 53 -4.82 10.48 9.91
CA THR A 53 -4.49 11.07 8.60
C THR A 53 -5.56 11.99 8.04
N ILE A 54 -6.83 11.76 8.34
CA ILE A 54 -7.94 12.55 7.78
C ILE A 54 -8.57 13.52 8.77
N GLY A 55 -8.44 13.28 10.07
CA GLY A 55 -9.00 14.12 11.13
C GLY A 55 -10.52 14.29 11.05
N ASP A 56 -11.02 15.33 11.74
CA ASP A 56 -12.46 15.62 11.76
C ASP A 56 -12.99 16.09 10.40
N ALA A 57 -12.21 16.84 9.63
CA ALA A 57 -12.62 17.31 8.31
C ALA A 57 -12.89 16.16 7.33
N GLY A 58 -12.03 15.13 7.32
CA GLY A 58 -12.25 13.94 6.49
C GLY A 58 -13.45 13.14 6.96
N LEU A 59 -13.63 12.97 8.27
CA LEU A 59 -14.78 12.29 8.85
C LEU A 59 -16.09 13.03 8.52
N GLU A 60 -16.13 14.34 8.63
CA GLU A 60 -17.29 15.17 8.28
C GLU A 60 -17.65 15.00 6.80
N TRP A 61 -16.66 15.10 5.91
CA TRP A 61 -16.88 14.96 4.47
C TRP A 61 -17.46 13.59 4.12
N ILE A 62 -16.85 12.49 4.60
CA ILE A 62 -17.35 11.12 4.32
C ILE A 62 -18.74 10.92 4.92
N SER A 63 -18.99 11.46 6.11
CA SER A 63 -20.29 11.33 6.80
C SER A 63 -21.41 12.06 6.07
N GLY A 64 -21.10 13.09 5.31
CA GLY A 64 -22.04 13.86 4.48
C GLY A 64 -22.38 13.21 3.15
N LEU A 65 -21.71 12.13 2.77
CA LEU A 65 -21.99 11.40 1.52
C LEU A 65 -23.11 10.37 1.73
N HIS A 66 -23.93 10.18 0.70
CA HIS A 66 -25.06 9.25 0.67
C HIS A 66 -25.05 8.43 -0.62
N GLY A 67 -25.64 7.24 -0.59
CA GLY A 67 -25.69 6.31 -1.71
C GLY A 67 -24.82 5.08 -1.48
N SER A 68 -24.57 4.31 -2.51
CA SER A 68 -23.81 3.06 -2.46
C SER A 68 -22.76 3.03 -3.56
N VAL A 69 -21.60 2.44 -3.27
CA VAL A 69 -20.56 2.20 -4.30
C VAL A 69 -21.08 1.21 -5.36
N VAL A 70 -20.76 1.49 -6.61
CA VAL A 70 -21.25 0.70 -7.75
C VAL A 70 -20.21 -0.31 -8.29
N VAL A 71 -19.00 -0.29 -7.74
CA VAL A 71 -17.94 -1.24 -8.05
C VAL A 71 -17.35 -1.83 -6.75
N PRO A 72 -16.76 -3.04 -6.78
CA PRO A 72 -16.10 -3.63 -5.63
C PRO A 72 -15.08 -2.67 -5.02
N SER A 73 -15.30 -2.27 -3.78
CA SER A 73 -14.49 -1.25 -3.10
C SER A 73 -14.07 -1.72 -1.71
N ILE A 74 -12.79 -1.51 -1.36
CA ILE A 74 -12.22 -1.81 -0.05
C ILE A 74 -11.45 -0.62 0.52
N LEU A 75 -11.02 -0.73 1.76
CA LEU A 75 -10.33 0.32 2.49
C LEU A 75 -8.83 0.03 2.64
N ASN A 76 -8.04 1.09 2.71
CA ASN A 76 -6.67 1.05 3.17
C ASN A 76 -6.61 0.81 4.69
N PRO A 77 -5.46 0.40 5.30
CA PRO A 77 -5.36 0.16 6.73
C PRO A 77 -5.89 1.30 7.59
N ALA A 78 -6.68 0.91 8.59
CA ALA A 78 -7.18 1.81 9.63
C ALA A 78 -6.07 2.21 10.62
N GLY A 79 -6.29 3.24 11.43
CA GLY A 79 -5.33 3.71 12.44
C GLY A 79 -5.18 2.79 13.65
N MET A 80 -5.98 1.74 13.74
CA MET A 80 -5.95 0.76 14.82
C MET A 80 -6.55 -0.58 14.38
N ASP A 81 -6.23 -1.67 15.06
CA ASP A 81 -7.01 -2.90 15.00
C ASP A 81 -8.41 -2.63 15.57
N LEU A 82 -9.45 -2.77 14.77
CA LEU A 82 -10.81 -2.38 15.10
C LEU A 82 -11.41 -3.14 16.31
N LYS A 83 -10.86 -4.32 16.65
CA LYS A 83 -11.28 -5.14 17.80
C LYS A 83 -10.29 -5.09 18.95
N ASN A 84 -8.99 -5.12 18.65
CA ASN A 84 -7.91 -5.24 19.63
C ASN A 84 -7.17 -3.92 19.91
N TRP A 85 -7.75 -2.77 19.59
CA TRP A 85 -7.14 -1.45 19.73
C TRP A 85 -6.58 -1.17 21.14
N LYS A 86 -7.24 -1.69 22.20
CA LYS A 86 -6.74 -1.59 23.59
C LYS A 86 -5.37 -2.27 23.76
N LYS A 87 -5.14 -3.41 23.08
CA LYS A 87 -3.84 -4.11 23.10
C LYS A 87 -2.75 -3.34 22.37
N MET A 88 -3.14 -2.45 21.43
CA MET A 88 -2.22 -1.51 20.78
C MET A 88 -1.89 -0.31 21.67
N GLY A 89 -2.63 -0.08 22.75
CA GLY A 89 -2.48 1.10 23.60
C GLY A 89 -3.10 2.36 23.00
N ILE A 90 -4.13 2.20 22.17
CA ILE A 90 -4.92 3.30 21.61
C ILE A 90 -5.86 3.85 22.66
N ASP A 91 -5.98 5.16 22.77
CA ASP A 91 -6.95 5.81 23.64
C ASP A 91 -8.40 5.70 23.13
N ARG A 92 -9.35 5.92 24.04
CA ARG A 92 -10.77 5.75 23.72
C ARG A 92 -11.29 6.80 22.73
N ALA A 93 -10.82 8.04 22.84
CA ALA A 93 -11.31 9.13 21.98
C ALA A 93 -10.90 8.89 20.52
N PHE A 94 -9.63 8.47 20.28
CA PHE A 94 -9.18 8.07 18.96
C PHE A 94 -9.99 6.88 18.43
N ALA A 95 -10.23 5.86 19.27
CA ALA A 95 -10.95 4.66 18.87
C ALA A 95 -12.40 4.96 18.46
N GLU A 96 -13.09 5.83 19.17
CA GLU A 96 -14.45 6.26 18.83
C GLU A 96 -14.50 6.95 17.47
N LYS A 97 -13.61 7.92 17.20
CA LYS A 97 -13.49 8.60 15.91
C LYS A 97 -13.13 7.64 14.77
N GLN A 98 -12.21 6.72 15.02
CA GLN A 98 -11.85 5.70 14.03
C GLN A 98 -13.04 4.80 13.67
N LEU A 99 -13.86 4.40 14.64
CA LEU A 99 -15.05 3.59 14.40
C LEU A 99 -16.15 4.38 13.67
N GLU A 100 -16.28 5.68 13.92
CA GLU A 100 -17.17 6.57 13.16
C GLU A 100 -16.80 6.60 11.68
N ILE A 101 -15.48 6.70 11.34
CA ILE A 101 -14.98 6.65 9.97
C ILE A 101 -15.37 5.33 9.30
N ILE A 102 -15.11 4.20 9.96
CA ILE A 102 -15.47 2.87 9.42
C ILE A 102 -16.99 2.75 9.22
N SER A 103 -17.78 3.28 10.15
CA SER A 103 -19.23 3.31 10.03
C SER A 103 -19.71 4.16 8.85
N ALA A 104 -19.06 5.30 8.59
CA ALA A 104 -19.38 6.16 7.45
C ALA A 104 -19.11 5.44 6.11
N TYR A 105 -17.96 4.79 5.95
CA TYR A 105 -17.67 3.97 4.75
C TYR A 105 -18.66 2.79 4.60
N LYS A 106 -19.03 2.14 5.72
CA LYS A 106 -19.99 1.03 5.69
C LYS A 106 -21.39 1.47 5.22
N ARG A 107 -21.83 2.69 5.55
CA ARG A 107 -23.10 3.24 5.04
C ARG A 107 -23.09 3.43 3.52
N LEU A 108 -21.92 3.65 2.92
CA LEU A 108 -21.73 3.71 1.46
C LEU A 108 -21.52 2.33 0.83
N GLU A 109 -21.72 1.25 1.58
CA GLU A 109 -21.54 -0.15 1.16
C GLU A 109 -20.10 -0.50 0.74
N VAL A 110 -19.11 0.30 1.16
CA VAL A 110 -17.70 -0.07 1.01
C VAL A 110 -17.38 -1.25 1.92
N ARG A 111 -16.71 -2.26 1.38
CA ARG A 111 -16.25 -3.41 2.18
C ARG A 111 -15.16 -2.96 3.14
N CYS A 112 -15.42 -3.12 4.44
CA CYS A 112 -14.52 -2.65 5.50
C CYS A 112 -13.39 -3.66 5.81
N GLU A 113 -12.83 -4.30 4.78
CA GLU A 113 -11.52 -4.94 4.87
C GLU A 113 -10.46 -3.87 4.64
N CYS A 114 -9.70 -3.59 5.70
CA CYS A 114 -8.73 -2.50 5.72
C CYS A 114 -7.32 -3.03 5.44
N THR A 115 -6.93 -3.10 4.16
CA THR A 115 -5.62 -3.66 3.79
C THR A 115 -4.92 -2.89 2.69
N CYS A 116 -3.59 -2.84 2.75
CA CYS A 116 -2.75 -2.34 1.67
C CYS A 116 -2.36 -3.43 0.65
N THR A 117 -2.86 -4.66 0.80
CA THR A 117 -2.60 -5.79 -0.11
C THR A 117 -3.90 -6.45 -0.59
N PRO A 118 -4.79 -5.70 -1.30
CA PRO A 118 -6.09 -6.21 -1.73
C PRO A 118 -5.98 -7.48 -2.60
N TYR A 119 -4.93 -7.59 -3.36
CA TYR A 119 -4.61 -8.71 -4.24
C TYR A 119 -4.32 -10.03 -3.50
N HIS A 120 -4.10 -10.01 -2.19
CA HIS A 120 -3.96 -11.22 -1.37
C HIS A 120 -5.29 -11.76 -0.84
N ILE A 121 -6.35 -10.97 -0.86
CA ILE A 121 -7.62 -11.32 -0.20
C ILE A 121 -8.77 -11.58 -1.17
N TYR A 122 -8.71 -11.04 -2.38
CA TYR A 122 -9.75 -11.19 -3.40
C TYR A 122 -9.17 -11.61 -4.74
N GLU A 123 -9.59 -12.76 -5.24
CA GLU A 123 -9.37 -13.16 -6.62
C GLU A 123 -10.18 -12.27 -7.57
N GLY A 124 -9.58 -11.88 -8.70
CA GLY A 124 -10.25 -11.06 -9.70
C GLY A 124 -10.52 -9.60 -9.28
N PHE A 125 -9.96 -9.13 -8.17
CA PHE A 125 -10.07 -7.73 -7.76
C PHE A 125 -9.27 -6.78 -8.65
N ALA A 126 -8.22 -7.29 -9.29
CA ALA A 126 -7.41 -6.64 -10.32
C ALA A 126 -6.91 -7.69 -11.32
N GLY A 127 -6.93 -7.37 -12.60
CA GLY A 127 -6.42 -8.22 -13.67
C GLY A 127 -5.55 -7.46 -14.66
N PHE A 128 -4.86 -8.21 -15.53
CA PHE A 128 -3.99 -7.64 -16.56
C PHE A 128 -4.79 -6.71 -17.49
N LYS A 129 -4.28 -5.48 -17.66
CA LYS A 129 -4.90 -4.38 -18.43
C LYS A 129 -6.26 -3.89 -17.92
N GLU A 130 -6.78 -4.38 -16.80
CA GLU A 130 -7.99 -3.83 -16.21
C GLU A 130 -7.72 -2.47 -15.56
N HIS A 131 -8.65 -1.52 -15.76
CA HIS A 131 -8.58 -0.20 -15.14
C HIS A 131 -9.13 -0.24 -13.71
N LEU A 132 -8.41 0.40 -12.79
CA LEU A 132 -8.69 0.44 -11.36
C LEU A 132 -8.64 1.90 -10.88
N ALA A 133 -9.18 2.18 -9.70
CA ALA A 133 -8.94 3.44 -9.00
C ALA A 133 -8.44 3.15 -7.58
N TRP A 134 -7.15 2.87 -7.45
CA TRP A 134 -6.52 2.54 -6.18
C TRP A 134 -5.68 3.70 -5.64
N SER A 135 -5.68 3.86 -4.32
CA SER A 135 -5.03 4.99 -3.65
C SER A 135 -3.76 4.64 -2.91
N GLU A 136 -3.65 3.44 -2.37
CA GLU A 136 -2.51 3.08 -1.53
C GLU A 136 -1.26 2.87 -2.40
N SER A 137 -0.16 3.54 -2.03
CA SER A 137 1.04 3.63 -2.84
C SER A 137 1.65 2.29 -3.24
N SER A 138 1.78 1.34 -2.30
CA SER A 138 2.34 0.01 -2.58
C SER A 138 1.36 -0.89 -3.33
N ALA A 139 0.05 -0.74 -3.11
CA ALA A 139 -0.96 -1.47 -3.85
C ALA A 139 -1.02 -1.01 -5.31
N VAL A 140 -0.94 0.30 -5.55
CA VAL A 140 -0.86 0.91 -6.89
C VAL A 140 0.38 0.40 -7.63
N SER A 141 1.55 0.47 -6.99
CA SER A 141 2.79 0.00 -7.59
C SER A 141 2.75 -1.50 -7.91
N TYR A 142 2.20 -2.34 -7.03
CA TYR A 142 2.04 -3.77 -7.28
C TYR A 142 1.03 -4.06 -8.39
N ALA A 143 -0.13 -3.38 -8.39
CA ALA A 143 -1.15 -3.54 -9.41
C ALA A 143 -0.62 -3.21 -10.80
N ASN A 144 0.04 -2.06 -10.95
CA ASN A 144 0.61 -1.63 -12.23
C ASN A 144 1.75 -2.53 -12.71
N SER A 145 2.67 -2.91 -11.80
CA SER A 145 3.92 -3.56 -12.16
C SER A 145 3.83 -5.07 -12.21
N VAL A 146 3.25 -5.69 -11.16
CA VAL A 146 3.25 -7.15 -11.00
C VAL A 146 2.01 -7.79 -11.63
N ILE A 147 0.85 -7.16 -11.50
CA ILE A 147 -0.39 -7.63 -12.13
C ILE A 147 -0.50 -7.14 -13.57
N GLY A 148 0.06 -5.96 -13.88
CA GLY A 148 -0.10 -5.29 -15.18
C GLY A 148 -1.49 -4.67 -15.35
N ALA A 149 -2.16 -4.35 -14.24
CA ALA A 149 -3.37 -3.54 -14.23
C ALA A 149 -3.05 -2.06 -14.48
N ARG A 150 -4.05 -1.20 -14.51
CA ARG A 150 -3.91 0.23 -14.83
C ARG A 150 -4.58 1.07 -13.78
N THR A 151 -3.81 1.81 -13.03
CA THR A 151 -4.32 2.77 -12.06
C THR A 151 -3.33 3.91 -11.84
N ASN A 152 -3.83 5.13 -11.79
CA ASN A 152 -3.08 6.23 -11.19
C ASN A 152 -3.06 6.02 -9.67
N ARG A 153 -2.23 6.79 -8.96
CA ARG A 153 -2.29 6.88 -7.50
C ARG A 153 -3.38 7.86 -7.13
N GLU A 154 -4.59 7.33 -6.91
CA GLU A 154 -5.73 8.15 -6.55
C GLU A 154 -5.58 8.78 -5.15
N GLY A 155 -6.17 9.96 -4.95
CA GLY A 155 -6.44 10.47 -3.61
C GLY A 155 -7.59 9.71 -2.95
N GLY A 156 -7.74 9.81 -1.62
CA GLY A 156 -8.90 9.21 -0.93
C GLY A 156 -10.24 9.69 -1.48
N PRO A 157 -10.44 11.03 -1.64
CA PRO A 157 -11.67 11.58 -2.21
C PRO A 157 -11.93 11.15 -3.66
N SER A 158 -10.90 11.14 -4.53
CA SER A 158 -11.08 10.74 -5.93
C SER A 158 -11.37 9.25 -6.07
N ALA A 159 -10.73 8.40 -5.27
CA ALA A 159 -11.04 6.96 -5.25
C ALA A 159 -12.46 6.69 -4.78
N LEU A 160 -12.92 7.38 -3.72
CA LEU A 160 -14.30 7.23 -3.25
C LEU A 160 -15.31 7.76 -4.27
N ALA A 161 -15.02 8.89 -4.93
CA ALA A 161 -15.83 9.40 -6.04
C ALA A 161 -15.88 8.37 -7.19
N ALA A 162 -14.74 7.79 -7.56
CA ALA A 162 -14.69 6.75 -8.57
C ALA A 162 -15.49 5.50 -8.17
N ALA A 163 -15.51 5.14 -6.88
CA ALA A 163 -16.30 4.01 -6.37
C ALA A 163 -17.82 4.24 -6.51
N LEU A 164 -18.29 5.47 -6.27
CA LEU A 164 -19.70 5.86 -6.35
C LEU A 164 -20.18 6.07 -7.80
N ILE A 165 -19.27 6.48 -8.71
CA ILE A 165 -19.58 6.71 -10.12
C ILE A 165 -19.30 5.46 -10.99
N GLY A 166 -18.38 4.58 -10.58
CA GLY A 166 -17.94 3.43 -11.36
C GLY A 166 -16.91 3.75 -12.44
N LYS A 167 -16.38 4.97 -12.46
CA LYS A 167 -15.45 5.48 -13.49
C LYS A 167 -14.35 6.34 -12.88
N THR A 168 -13.24 6.49 -13.60
CA THR A 168 -12.17 7.45 -13.31
C THR A 168 -11.73 8.16 -14.60
N ALA A 169 -10.95 9.24 -14.49
CA ALA A 169 -10.46 9.99 -15.64
C ALA A 169 -9.37 9.23 -16.40
N ASN A 170 -9.40 9.28 -17.74
CA ASN A 170 -8.49 8.54 -18.63
C ASN A 170 -7.18 9.31 -18.85
N TYR A 171 -6.26 9.23 -17.89
CA TYR A 171 -4.95 9.91 -17.98
C TYR A 171 -3.84 9.07 -17.32
N GLY A 172 -2.61 9.54 -17.43
CA GLY A 172 -1.46 8.97 -16.71
C GLY A 172 -1.25 7.49 -17.02
N LEU A 173 -1.19 6.64 -16.00
CA LEU A 173 -0.91 5.21 -16.14
C LEU A 173 -2.09 4.36 -16.67
N HIS A 174 -3.21 4.97 -16.99
CA HIS A 174 -4.27 4.34 -17.77
C HIS A 174 -3.91 4.23 -19.27
N LEU A 175 -3.01 5.09 -19.76
CA LEU A 175 -2.57 5.19 -21.14
C LEU A 175 -1.30 4.37 -21.38
N ASP A 176 -1.26 3.63 -22.49
CA ASP A 176 -0.15 2.72 -22.82
C ASP A 176 1.18 3.44 -23.01
N GLU A 177 1.15 4.63 -23.60
CA GLU A 177 2.33 5.47 -23.86
C GLU A 177 3.05 5.90 -22.57
N ASN A 178 2.34 6.08 -21.47
CA ASN A 178 2.91 6.49 -20.19
C ASN A 178 3.49 5.32 -19.37
N ARG A 179 3.44 4.10 -19.91
CA ARG A 179 3.91 2.88 -19.24
C ARG A 179 5.24 2.35 -19.80
N VAL A 180 5.73 2.99 -20.86
CA VAL A 180 6.99 2.63 -21.50
C VAL A 180 8.16 2.91 -20.56
N PRO A 181 9.06 1.94 -20.29
CA PRO A 181 10.23 2.19 -19.46
C PRO A 181 11.18 3.19 -20.12
N THR A 182 11.67 4.14 -19.33
CA THR A 182 12.53 5.23 -19.81
C THR A 182 13.91 5.25 -19.15
N LEU A 183 14.13 4.41 -18.12
CA LEU A 183 15.38 4.30 -17.39
C LEU A 183 15.67 2.84 -17.04
N THR A 184 16.86 2.32 -17.35
CA THR A 184 17.33 1.02 -16.85
C THR A 184 18.02 1.19 -15.50
N VAL A 185 17.58 0.41 -14.49
CA VAL A 185 18.24 0.33 -13.18
C VAL A 185 18.92 -1.04 -13.06
N LYS A 186 20.24 -1.09 -13.15
CA LYS A 186 21.02 -2.30 -12.91
C LYS A 186 21.34 -2.43 -11.44
N VAL A 187 20.93 -3.55 -10.83
CA VAL A 187 21.24 -3.82 -9.42
C VAL A 187 22.24 -4.94 -9.33
N GLU A 188 23.41 -4.60 -8.77
CA GLU A 188 24.52 -5.54 -8.66
C GLU A 188 24.43 -6.37 -7.37
N GLY A 189 24.99 -7.59 -7.43
CA GLY A 189 24.92 -8.54 -6.33
C GLY A 189 23.66 -9.40 -6.37
N ARG A 190 23.60 -10.36 -5.45
CA ARG A 190 22.42 -11.19 -5.21
C ARG A 190 21.62 -10.56 -4.07
N LEU A 191 20.34 -10.35 -4.29
CA LEU A 191 19.43 -9.76 -3.33
C LEU A 191 18.51 -10.81 -2.75
N HIS A 192 18.12 -10.64 -1.48
CA HIS A 192 17.17 -11.47 -0.77
C HIS A 192 16.36 -10.64 0.23
N ASP A 193 15.09 -11.01 0.45
CA ASP A 193 14.23 -10.45 1.49
C ASP A 193 14.20 -8.90 1.47
N ALA A 194 14.59 -8.26 2.57
CA ALA A 194 14.58 -6.81 2.75
C ALA A 194 15.56 -6.04 1.83
N ASP A 195 16.50 -6.71 1.17
CA ASP A 195 17.40 -6.09 0.18
C ASP A 195 16.62 -5.42 -0.96
N PHE A 196 15.50 -6.02 -1.39
CA PHE A 196 14.65 -5.42 -2.42
C PHE A 196 13.99 -4.12 -1.94
N GLY A 197 13.61 -4.07 -0.66
CA GLY A 197 13.14 -2.84 -0.02
C GLY A 197 14.24 -1.78 0.09
N ALA A 198 15.47 -2.17 0.43
CA ALA A 198 16.63 -1.28 0.46
C ALA A 198 16.96 -0.73 -0.93
N ALA A 199 17.00 -1.60 -1.95
CA ALA A 199 17.22 -1.21 -3.35
C ALA A 199 16.13 -0.23 -3.84
N GLY A 200 14.85 -0.46 -3.50
CA GLY A 200 13.76 0.45 -3.82
C GLY A 200 13.90 1.82 -3.15
N ASN A 201 14.37 1.85 -1.90
CA ASN A 201 14.62 3.10 -1.16
C ASN A 201 15.74 3.94 -1.79
N LEU A 202 16.80 3.29 -2.26
CA LEU A 202 17.91 3.96 -2.95
C LEU A 202 17.49 4.41 -4.36
N ALA A 203 16.79 3.55 -5.10
CA ALA A 203 16.39 3.84 -6.47
C ALA A 203 15.34 4.94 -6.57
N GLY A 204 14.39 5.01 -5.63
CA GLY A 204 13.26 5.93 -5.72
C GLY A 204 13.65 7.39 -6.01
N PRO A 205 14.55 8.02 -5.21
CA PRO A 205 15.00 9.38 -5.48
C PRO A 205 15.79 9.54 -6.78
N MET A 206 16.43 8.46 -7.28
CA MET A 206 17.22 8.47 -8.50
C MET A 206 16.35 8.36 -9.78
N VAL A 207 15.22 7.64 -9.65
CA VAL A 207 14.29 7.38 -10.77
C VAL A 207 13.53 8.65 -11.19
N LYS A 208 13.19 9.53 -10.24
CA LYS A 208 12.42 10.77 -10.50
C LYS A 208 11.13 10.49 -11.27
N ASP A 209 10.95 11.13 -12.43
CA ASP A 209 9.76 11.00 -13.28
C ASP A 209 9.83 9.85 -14.29
N HIS A 210 10.89 9.01 -14.23
CA HIS A 210 11.06 7.89 -15.13
C HIS A 210 10.21 6.69 -14.73
N VAL A 211 9.86 5.86 -15.70
CA VAL A 211 9.39 4.49 -15.49
C VAL A 211 10.61 3.56 -15.51
N PRO A 212 11.05 2.99 -14.38
CA PRO A 212 12.28 2.19 -14.34
C PRO A 212 12.08 0.75 -14.83
N LEU A 213 13.06 0.24 -15.58
CA LEU A 213 13.24 -1.18 -15.90
C LEU A 213 14.40 -1.73 -15.05
N PHE A 214 14.07 -2.52 -14.04
CA PHE A 214 15.06 -3.17 -13.18
C PHE A 214 15.66 -4.42 -13.85
N LYS A 215 16.97 -4.59 -13.67
CA LYS A 215 17.73 -5.79 -14.03
C LYS A 215 18.43 -6.33 -12.78
N PHE A 216 18.00 -7.49 -12.29
CA PHE A 216 18.58 -8.19 -11.16
C PHE A 216 19.37 -9.43 -11.60
N LYS A 217 20.35 -9.86 -10.78
CA LYS A 217 21.07 -11.13 -10.96
C LYS A 217 20.27 -12.35 -10.48
N THR A 218 19.26 -12.14 -9.64
CA THR A 218 18.33 -13.16 -9.13
C THR A 218 16.90 -12.84 -9.58
N ILE A 219 16.09 -13.85 -9.82
CA ILE A 219 14.66 -13.67 -10.11
C ILE A 219 13.94 -13.38 -8.80
N PRO A 220 13.32 -12.18 -8.62
CA PRO A 220 12.60 -11.85 -7.41
C PRO A 220 11.29 -12.64 -7.29
N THR A 221 10.96 -13.00 -6.06
CA THR A 221 9.66 -13.56 -5.68
C THR A 221 8.56 -12.48 -5.69
N PRO A 222 7.26 -12.85 -5.71
CA PRO A 222 6.17 -11.87 -5.58
C PRO A 222 6.26 -11.01 -4.31
N GLU A 223 6.74 -11.57 -3.20
CA GLU A 223 6.94 -10.85 -1.93
C GLU A 223 8.08 -9.82 -2.05
N GLU A 224 9.17 -10.19 -2.72
CA GLU A 224 10.30 -9.29 -2.97
C GLU A 224 9.92 -8.16 -3.95
N LEU A 225 9.12 -8.47 -4.99
CA LEU A 225 8.54 -7.45 -5.87
C LEU A 225 7.62 -6.50 -5.10
N LYS A 226 6.80 -7.02 -4.17
CA LYS A 226 5.97 -6.21 -3.28
C LYS A 226 6.81 -5.24 -2.44
N GLN A 227 7.92 -5.72 -1.87
CA GLN A 227 8.85 -4.89 -1.07
C GLN A 227 9.55 -3.82 -1.93
N LEU A 228 10.03 -4.19 -3.12
CA LEU A 228 10.63 -3.25 -4.08
C LEU A 228 9.66 -2.13 -4.44
N GLY A 229 8.47 -2.48 -4.93
CA GLY A 229 7.46 -1.51 -5.35
C GLY A 229 6.97 -0.63 -4.21
N ALA A 230 6.83 -1.19 -3.00
CA ALA A 230 6.45 -0.43 -1.83
C ALA A 230 7.49 0.62 -1.43
N ALA A 231 8.78 0.27 -1.51
CA ALA A 231 9.88 1.19 -1.21
C ALA A 231 10.02 2.28 -2.29
N LEU A 232 9.96 1.90 -3.57
CA LEU A 232 9.96 2.84 -4.71
C LEU A 232 8.83 3.86 -4.62
N ALA A 233 7.61 3.39 -4.32
CA ALA A 233 6.46 4.26 -4.18
C ALA A 233 6.55 5.19 -2.96
N ALA A 234 7.22 4.78 -1.90
CA ALA A 234 7.42 5.58 -0.71
C ALA A 234 8.51 6.64 -0.89
N SER A 235 9.67 6.27 -1.44
CA SER A 235 10.86 7.12 -1.50
C SER A 235 10.94 7.99 -2.76
N GLY A 236 10.27 7.59 -3.86
CA GLY A 236 10.33 8.27 -5.15
C GLY A 236 8.97 8.48 -5.82
N SER A 237 7.86 8.19 -5.14
CA SER A 237 6.49 8.27 -5.72
C SER A 237 6.29 7.41 -6.98
N VAL A 238 7.13 6.39 -7.22
CA VAL A 238 7.11 5.53 -8.40
C VAL A 238 5.88 4.62 -8.35
N ALA A 239 4.93 4.85 -9.23
CA ALA A 239 3.67 4.11 -9.30
C ALA A 239 3.70 2.90 -10.25
N LEU A 240 4.73 2.82 -11.12
CA LEU A 240 4.95 1.73 -12.07
C LEU A 240 6.45 1.48 -12.20
N TYR A 241 6.84 0.22 -12.14
CA TYR A 241 8.18 -0.25 -12.48
C TYR A 241 8.08 -1.56 -13.28
N HIS A 242 9.11 -1.84 -14.05
CA HIS A 242 9.27 -3.12 -14.74
C HIS A 242 10.47 -3.88 -14.20
N VAL A 243 10.40 -5.22 -14.25
CA VAL A 243 11.55 -6.09 -13.99
C VAL A 243 11.75 -6.98 -15.21
N SER A 244 12.93 -6.90 -15.80
CA SER A 244 13.28 -7.62 -17.03
C SER A 244 13.00 -9.12 -16.89
N ASN A 245 12.24 -9.68 -17.84
CA ASN A 245 11.81 -11.08 -17.89
C ASN A 245 10.90 -11.56 -16.74
N VAL A 246 10.41 -10.68 -15.86
CA VAL A 246 9.59 -11.04 -14.69
C VAL A 246 8.21 -10.40 -14.76
N THR A 247 8.13 -9.06 -14.83
CA THR A 247 6.82 -8.37 -14.85
C THR A 247 6.16 -8.48 -16.23
N PRO A 248 4.82 -8.54 -16.28
CA PRO A 248 4.09 -8.95 -17.50
C PRO A 248 4.33 -8.03 -18.69
N GLU A 249 4.47 -6.72 -18.48
CA GLU A 249 4.67 -5.76 -19.58
C GLU A 249 6.14 -5.56 -19.96
N ALA A 250 7.11 -6.03 -19.15
CA ALA A 250 8.54 -5.79 -19.39
C ALA A 250 9.04 -6.31 -20.75
N LYS A 251 8.43 -7.37 -21.29
CA LYS A 251 8.81 -7.95 -22.59
C LYS A 251 8.23 -7.19 -23.79
N THR A 252 7.27 -6.29 -23.55
CA THR A 252 6.57 -5.55 -24.60
C THR A 252 7.40 -4.37 -25.10
N TYR A 253 8.31 -3.87 -24.27
CA TYR A 253 9.06 -2.65 -24.52
C TYR A 253 10.54 -2.91 -24.78
N PRO A 254 11.21 -2.08 -25.61
CA PRO A 254 12.66 -2.11 -25.74
C PRO A 254 13.33 -1.64 -24.44
N ASP A 255 14.57 -2.07 -24.24
CA ASP A 255 15.39 -1.58 -23.14
C ASP A 255 15.67 -0.07 -23.29
N PRO A 256 15.51 0.73 -22.21
CA PRO A 256 15.92 2.13 -22.21
C PRO A 256 17.42 2.30 -22.48
N VAL A 257 17.76 3.42 -23.14
CA VAL A 257 19.16 3.79 -23.41
C VAL A 257 19.84 4.28 -22.12
N GLU A 258 19.13 5.08 -21.33
CA GLU A 258 19.65 5.59 -20.07
C GLU A 258 19.75 4.48 -19.03
N THR A 259 20.89 4.43 -18.32
CA THR A 259 21.16 3.38 -17.32
C THR A 259 21.80 3.99 -16.07
N ILE A 260 21.30 3.59 -14.92
CA ILE A 260 21.95 3.80 -13.61
C ILE A 260 22.26 2.45 -12.97
N SER A 261 23.21 2.44 -12.02
CA SER A 261 23.57 1.22 -11.29
C SER A 261 23.49 1.45 -9.78
N ILE A 262 23.08 0.41 -9.07
CA ILE A 262 23.10 0.34 -7.61
C ILE A 262 23.95 -0.85 -7.23
N ASP A 263 25.05 -0.60 -6.53
CA ASP A 263 25.96 -1.64 -6.06
C ASP A 263 25.50 -2.26 -4.72
N LYS A 264 26.09 -3.39 -4.35
CA LYS A 264 25.74 -4.09 -3.11
C LYS A 264 26.16 -3.31 -1.87
N GLU A 265 27.25 -2.56 -1.93
CA GLU A 265 27.74 -1.74 -0.83
C GLU A 265 26.74 -0.64 -0.45
N SER A 266 26.18 0.02 -1.45
CA SER A 266 25.09 0.99 -1.26
C SER A 266 23.88 0.34 -0.57
N ILE A 267 23.46 -0.86 -0.99
CA ILE A 267 22.36 -1.60 -0.37
C ILE A 267 22.69 -1.94 1.08
N ASP A 268 23.90 -2.44 1.37
CA ASP A 268 24.35 -2.79 2.72
C ASP A 268 24.40 -1.56 3.64
N SER A 269 24.68 -0.38 3.10
CA SER A 269 24.66 0.87 3.85
C SER A 269 23.31 1.24 4.45
N VAL A 270 22.21 0.77 3.85
CA VAL A 270 20.83 1.00 4.35
C VAL A 270 20.58 0.26 5.68
N TYR A 271 21.31 -0.82 5.95
CA TYR A 271 21.17 -1.63 7.17
C TYR A 271 21.93 -1.07 8.40
N VAL A 272 22.59 0.07 8.26
CA VAL A 272 23.33 0.67 9.37
C VAL A 272 22.39 1.06 10.52
N ARG A 273 22.54 0.37 11.65
CA ARG A 273 21.71 0.58 12.85
C ARG A 273 22.18 1.81 13.61
N ARG A 274 21.34 2.85 13.62
CA ARG A 274 21.59 4.12 14.31
C ARG A 274 20.92 4.22 15.68
N CYS A 275 20.06 3.26 16.03
CA CYS A 275 19.38 3.20 17.33
C CYS A 275 19.13 1.73 17.73
N LYS A 276 18.85 1.53 19.04
CA LYS A 276 18.50 0.22 19.58
C LYS A 276 16.99 0.04 19.57
N PRO A 277 16.43 -0.93 18.82
CA PRO A 277 15.00 -1.09 18.71
C PRO A 277 14.38 -1.60 20.02
N ASP A 278 13.27 -0.99 20.40
CA ASP A 278 12.36 -1.40 21.46
C ASP A 278 11.00 -1.92 20.92
N LEU A 279 10.74 -1.72 19.61
CA LEU A 279 9.69 -2.39 18.86
C LEU A 279 10.28 -3.04 17.60
N ILE A 280 9.86 -4.26 17.31
CA ILE A 280 10.04 -4.90 16.02
C ILE A 280 8.65 -4.97 15.34
N ALA A 281 8.52 -4.46 14.12
CA ALA A 281 7.24 -4.33 13.44
C ALA A 281 7.34 -4.85 12.00
N LEU A 282 6.61 -5.91 11.68
CA LEU A 282 6.62 -6.58 10.39
C LEU A 282 5.23 -6.50 9.73
N GLY A 283 5.19 -6.39 8.40
CA GLY A 283 3.94 -6.30 7.64
C GLY A 283 3.63 -4.90 7.13
N CYS A 284 4.62 -4.25 6.54
CA CYS A 284 4.46 -3.03 5.75
C CYS A 284 5.13 -3.23 4.36
N PRO A 285 4.36 -3.58 3.32
CA PRO A 285 2.90 -3.84 3.29
C PRO A 285 2.47 -5.07 4.08
N HIS A 286 1.15 -5.20 4.32
CA HIS A 286 0.58 -6.33 5.05
C HIS A 286 1.13 -7.67 4.57
N LEU A 287 1.42 -8.56 5.53
CA LEU A 287 1.95 -9.88 5.23
C LEU A 287 0.95 -10.69 4.42
N GLY A 288 1.45 -11.35 3.39
CA GLY A 288 0.75 -12.37 2.63
C GLY A 288 0.85 -13.76 3.29
N SER A 289 0.23 -14.76 2.66
CA SER A 289 0.21 -16.13 3.18
C SER A 289 1.61 -16.70 3.36
N ARG A 290 2.49 -16.57 2.35
CA ARG A 290 3.85 -17.10 2.38
C ARG A 290 4.68 -16.53 3.53
N GLU A 291 4.60 -15.21 3.73
CA GLU A 291 5.28 -14.52 4.82
C GLU A 291 4.74 -14.97 6.20
N LEU A 292 3.42 -15.20 6.33
CA LEU A 292 2.84 -15.75 7.57
C LEU A 292 3.33 -17.17 7.86
N PHE A 293 3.47 -18.03 6.85
CA PHE A 293 4.03 -19.36 7.01
C PHE A 293 5.51 -19.31 7.44
N GLU A 294 6.29 -18.44 6.83
CA GLU A 294 7.70 -18.22 7.18
C GLU A 294 7.85 -17.77 8.63
N LEU A 295 7.13 -16.73 9.05
CA LEU A 295 7.17 -16.24 10.43
C LEU A 295 6.69 -17.28 11.44
N ALA A 296 5.64 -18.04 11.12
CA ALA A 296 5.17 -19.13 11.97
C ALA A 296 6.27 -20.20 12.20
N ASN A 297 7.02 -20.53 11.15
CA ASN A 297 8.15 -21.47 11.24
C ASN A 297 9.31 -20.90 12.04
N LEU A 298 9.70 -19.65 11.81
CA LEU A 298 10.79 -18.97 12.52
C LEU A 298 10.49 -18.81 14.02
N LEU A 299 9.22 -18.65 14.40
CA LEU A 299 8.79 -18.45 15.78
C LEU A 299 8.37 -19.76 16.51
N LYS A 300 8.27 -20.88 15.79
CA LYS A 300 7.80 -22.15 16.34
C LYS A 300 8.65 -22.59 17.55
N GLY A 301 7.99 -22.80 18.69
CA GLY A 301 8.62 -23.25 19.93
C GLY A 301 9.50 -22.20 20.62
N ARG A 302 9.49 -20.96 20.15
CA ARG A 302 10.29 -19.85 20.70
C ARG A 302 9.39 -18.83 21.41
N LYS A 303 9.98 -18.00 22.29
CA LYS A 303 9.29 -16.90 22.96
C LYS A 303 10.05 -15.60 22.73
N VAL A 304 9.36 -14.59 22.21
CA VAL A 304 9.97 -13.26 22.06
C VAL A 304 10.13 -12.57 23.40
N LYS A 305 11.21 -11.84 23.54
CA LYS A 305 11.54 -11.05 24.74
C LYS A 305 11.27 -9.56 24.56
N LYS A 306 11.28 -9.09 23.30
CA LYS A 306 10.93 -7.72 22.96
C LYS A 306 9.57 -7.65 22.29
N GLU A 307 9.00 -6.47 22.26
CA GLU A 307 7.74 -6.19 21.59
C GLU A 307 7.87 -6.51 20.10
N LEU A 308 7.09 -7.49 19.62
CA LEU A 308 7.03 -7.89 18.19
C LEU A 308 5.59 -7.74 17.70
N TRP A 309 5.38 -6.85 16.74
CA TRP A 309 4.11 -6.60 16.09
C TRP A 309 4.09 -7.12 14.67
N ILE A 310 3.03 -7.83 14.35
CA ILE A 310 2.80 -8.42 13.04
C ILE A 310 1.50 -7.85 12.47
N PHE A 311 1.56 -7.29 11.24
CA PHE A 311 0.41 -6.67 10.57
C PHE A 311 0.00 -7.47 9.34
N THR A 312 -1.28 -7.82 9.26
CA THR A 312 -1.89 -8.51 8.13
C THR A 312 -3.38 -8.18 8.05
N SER A 313 -4.06 -8.59 6.97
CA SER A 313 -5.51 -8.45 6.92
C SER A 313 -6.20 -9.49 7.82
N LYS A 314 -7.33 -9.10 8.41
CA LYS A 314 -8.16 -10.00 9.21
C LYS A 314 -8.59 -11.22 8.41
N LYS A 315 -8.99 -11.01 7.14
CA LYS A 315 -9.43 -12.07 6.23
C LYS A 315 -8.34 -13.11 5.99
N LEU A 316 -7.09 -12.68 5.87
CA LEU A 316 -5.95 -13.59 5.74
C LEU A 316 -5.67 -14.32 7.05
N GLY A 317 -5.74 -13.63 8.19
CA GLY A 317 -5.62 -14.26 9.51
C GLY A 317 -6.67 -15.34 9.77
N GLU A 318 -7.91 -15.10 9.36
CA GLU A 318 -9.00 -16.09 9.46
C GLU A 318 -8.80 -17.29 8.52
N ARG A 319 -8.14 -17.08 7.37
CA ARG A 319 -7.81 -18.17 6.42
C ARG A 319 -6.68 -19.06 6.94
N TYR A 320 -5.76 -18.53 7.75
CA TYR A 320 -4.58 -19.24 8.24
C TYR A 320 -4.47 -19.27 9.77
N PRO A 321 -5.47 -19.80 10.50
CA PRO A 321 -5.53 -19.73 11.95
C PRO A 321 -4.40 -20.48 12.65
N ALA A 322 -3.87 -21.55 12.06
CA ALA A 322 -2.76 -22.32 12.62
C ALA A 322 -1.45 -21.50 12.63
N GLN A 323 -1.17 -20.74 11.57
CA GLN A 323 0.00 -19.86 11.49
C GLN A 323 -0.12 -18.71 12.48
N ILE A 324 -1.30 -18.10 12.57
CA ILE A 324 -1.58 -17.04 13.56
C ILE A 324 -1.40 -17.58 14.99
N ALA A 325 -1.89 -18.79 15.29
CA ALA A 325 -1.69 -19.43 16.59
C ALA A 325 -0.20 -19.68 16.89
N ALA A 326 0.57 -20.17 15.93
CA ALA A 326 2.01 -20.37 16.10
C ALA A 326 2.75 -19.05 16.40
N ILE A 327 2.41 -17.98 15.68
CA ILE A 327 2.97 -16.63 15.88
C ILE A 327 2.57 -16.09 17.27
N THR A 328 1.29 -16.12 17.63
CA THR A 328 0.82 -15.58 18.91
C THR A 328 1.29 -16.39 20.11
N ASN A 329 1.46 -17.71 19.96
CA ASN A 329 2.07 -18.58 20.98
C ASN A 329 3.52 -18.17 21.29
N SER A 330 4.24 -17.50 20.41
CA SER A 330 5.57 -16.94 20.69
C SER A 330 5.55 -15.65 21.52
N CYS A 331 4.38 -15.18 21.96
CA CYS A 331 4.11 -13.89 22.59
C CYS A 331 4.21 -12.68 21.62
N ALA A 332 4.34 -12.90 20.33
CA ALA A 332 4.19 -11.85 19.32
C ALA A 332 2.73 -11.39 19.24
N LYS A 333 2.51 -10.12 18.98
CA LYS A 333 1.17 -9.53 18.82
C LYS A 333 0.83 -9.44 17.34
N VAL A 334 -0.29 -10.02 16.95
CA VAL A 334 -0.84 -9.89 15.60
C VAL A 334 -1.96 -8.86 15.62
N PHE A 335 -1.86 -7.85 14.77
CA PHE A 335 -2.86 -6.83 14.57
C PHE A 335 -3.40 -6.88 13.15
N TYR A 336 -4.72 -6.73 13.05
CA TYR A 336 -5.46 -6.88 11.81
C TYR A 336 -5.96 -5.55 11.28
N ASP A 337 -5.96 -5.43 9.94
CA ASP A 337 -6.60 -4.33 9.23
C ASP A 337 -6.07 -2.94 9.62
N THR A 338 -4.85 -2.88 10.13
CA THR A 338 -4.16 -1.68 10.60
C THR A 338 -2.68 -1.72 10.20
N CYS A 339 -2.00 -0.60 10.34
CA CYS A 339 -0.59 -0.45 9.97
C CYS A 339 0.14 0.39 11.01
N MET A 340 1.41 0.04 11.28
CA MET A 340 2.28 0.79 12.20
C MET A 340 2.45 2.27 11.81
N VAL A 341 2.43 2.57 10.51
CA VAL A 341 2.69 3.93 9.99
C VAL A 341 1.53 4.89 10.25
N VAL A 342 0.29 4.41 10.09
CA VAL A 342 -0.92 5.24 10.24
C VAL A 342 -1.57 5.13 11.62
N SER A 343 -0.95 4.37 12.53
CA SER A 343 -1.42 4.22 13.91
C SER A 343 -0.66 5.15 14.86
N PRO A 344 -1.32 5.88 15.77
CA PRO A 344 -0.64 6.64 16.81
C PRO A 344 0.07 5.74 17.83
N ALA A 345 -0.28 4.45 17.89
CA ALA A 345 0.33 3.51 18.83
C ALA A 345 1.84 3.34 18.64
N SER A 346 2.36 3.58 17.44
CA SER A 346 3.79 3.48 17.14
C SER A 346 4.63 4.62 17.71
N GLU A 347 4.02 5.76 18.00
CA GLU A 347 4.69 7.00 18.45
C GLU A 347 5.31 6.90 19.85
N ARG A 348 4.87 5.93 20.66
CA ARG A 348 5.37 5.72 22.03
C ARG A 348 6.73 5.02 22.11
N PHE A 349 7.19 4.43 20.99
CA PHE A 349 8.47 3.72 20.95
C PHE A 349 9.63 4.66 20.64
N LYS A 350 10.84 4.25 20.99
CA LYS A 350 12.06 5.04 20.81
C LYS A 350 12.81 4.70 19.52
N CYS A 351 12.65 3.46 19.04
CA CYS A 351 13.29 2.97 17.83
C CYS A 351 12.52 1.74 17.32
N ILE A 352 12.12 1.74 16.04
CA ILE A 352 11.39 0.66 15.43
C ILE A 352 12.26 -0.08 14.43
N MET A 353 12.40 -1.41 14.58
CA MET A 353 13.04 -2.26 13.58
C MET A 353 12.00 -2.83 12.63
N VAL A 354 12.28 -2.74 11.35
CA VAL A 354 11.38 -3.17 10.26
C VAL A 354 12.14 -4.00 9.23
N ASN A 355 11.43 -4.86 8.48
CA ASN A 355 11.98 -5.57 7.31
C ASN A 355 11.53 -4.95 5.97
N SER A 356 11.15 -3.69 5.98
CA SER A 356 10.52 -3.02 4.86
C SER A 356 11.14 -1.67 4.56
N GLY A 357 11.59 -1.45 3.33
CA GLY A 357 12.04 -0.15 2.85
C GLY A 357 10.96 0.92 2.93
N LYS A 358 9.69 0.56 2.68
CA LYS A 358 8.56 1.48 2.85
C LYS A 358 8.40 1.95 4.31
N ALA A 359 8.43 1.03 5.27
CA ALA A 359 8.32 1.38 6.69
C ALA A 359 9.54 2.18 7.15
N LEU A 360 10.75 1.81 6.70
CA LEU A 360 11.98 2.56 6.97
C LEU A 360 11.85 4.04 6.55
N HIS A 361 11.21 4.28 5.39
CA HIS A 361 10.99 5.63 4.88
C HIS A 361 9.92 6.40 5.66
N TYR A 362 8.76 5.78 5.93
CA TYR A 362 7.62 6.50 6.50
C TYR A 362 7.62 6.63 8.03
N VAL A 363 8.18 5.67 8.77
CA VAL A 363 8.12 5.68 10.25
C VAL A 363 8.75 6.95 10.82
N PRO A 364 9.93 7.43 10.38
CA PRO A 364 10.49 8.66 10.90
C PRO A 364 9.60 9.89 10.66
N GLY A 365 9.09 10.06 9.47
CA GLY A 365 8.28 11.22 9.10
C GLY A 365 6.87 11.21 9.67
N MET A 366 6.21 10.05 9.71
CA MET A 366 4.81 9.94 10.11
C MET A 366 4.58 9.58 11.58
N CYS A 367 5.55 8.92 12.21
CA CYS A 367 5.45 8.53 13.61
C CYS A 367 6.40 9.32 14.52
N GLY A 368 7.34 10.09 13.95
CA GLY A 368 8.35 10.82 14.73
C GLY A 368 9.35 9.90 15.43
N VAL A 369 9.48 8.65 15.00
CA VAL A 369 10.29 7.60 15.64
C VAL A 369 11.39 7.13 14.69
N PRO A 370 12.66 7.06 15.10
CA PRO A 370 13.73 6.48 14.29
C PRO A 370 13.40 5.03 13.90
N ALA A 371 13.75 4.66 12.66
CA ALA A 371 13.60 3.30 12.16
C ALA A 371 14.95 2.70 11.72
N VAL A 372 15.10 1.39 11.86
CA VAL A 372 16.24 0.62 11.36
C VAL A 372 15.76 -0.58 10.53
N LEU A 373 16.46 -0.85 9.45
CA LEU A 373 16.18 -2.00 8.60
C LEU A 373 16.89 -3.25 9.11
N GLY A 374 16.26 -4.39 8.94
CA GLY A 374 16.86 -5.71 9.09
C GLY A 374 16.15 -6.72 8.20
N THR A 375 16.79 -7.83 7.88
CA THR A 375 16.11 -8.95 7.23
C THR A 375 15.03 -9.52 8.16
N THR A 376 14.12 -10.31 7.62
CA THR A 376 13.08 -10.99 8.43
C THR A 376 13.71 -11.83 9.54
N GLU A 377 14.78 -12.58 9.24
CA GLU A 377 15.51 -13.37 10.23
C GLU A 377 16.18 -12.50 11.32
N GLU A 378 16.81 -11.38 10.95
CA GLU A 378 17.42 -10.44 11.89
C GLU A 378 16.38 -9.78 12.80
N CYS A 379 15.21 -9.44 12.27
CA CYS A 379 14.08 -8.92 13.03
C CYS A 379 13.63 -9.95 14.08
N ILE A 380 13.43 -11.21 13.69
CA ILE A 380 13.05 -12.27 14.61
C ILE A 380 14.16 -12.55 15.63
N LYS A 381 15.43 -12.63 15.22
CA LYS A 381 16.56 -12.77 16.13
C LYS A 381 16.61 -11.64 17.17
N THR A 382 16.38 -10.40 16.73
CA THR A 382 16.33 -9.24 17.63
C THR A 382 15.15 -9.29 18.60
N ALA A 383 14.00 -9.83 18.18
CA ALA A 383 12.85 -10.01 19.05
C ALA A 383 13.04 -11.11 20.11
N LEU A 384 13.87 -12.11 19.84
CA LEU A 384 14.14 -13.24 20.73
C LEU A 384 15.20 -12.91 21.81
N HIS A 385 16.00 -11.87 21.62
CA HIS A 385 17.12 -11.45 22.50
C HIS A 385 16.93 -10.05 23.08
#